data_aa2b0c121d8b946a62ee21de67ef9a45
#
_entry.id   aa2b0c121d8b946a62ee21de67ef9a45
#
_cell.length_a   1.000
_cell.length_b   1.000
_cell.length_c   1.000
_cell.angle_alpha   90.00
_cell.angle_beta   90.00
_cell.angle_gamma   90.00
#
_symmetry.space_group_name_H-M   'P 1'
#
loop_
_entity.id
_entity.type
_entity.pdbx_description
1 polymer ?
#
loop_
_entity_poly.entity_id
_entity_poly.type
_entity_poly.pdbx_seq_one_letter_code
_entity_poly.pdbx_strand_id
1 'polypeptide(L)'
;MKLTLDVENTTTERNGKLHLDPFEADNSLTMVGILTDQGHEQHFPFDHADVPSQPDYHERVQWYLDQATIIIAHNAAYDLLWLWESGFKYDGPVFDTMLGEYVLQRGQKEPLSLEACAERYELDTKKQDTLKEYFKKGYSTRDIPYNELCEYLSADLHATQQLSDKLMHQLMTDSSSLMDTVTLTNQVCVTLARIYQRGFKVDMDVLENVRQEFEEEKCQLIDSLQVHVRRVMGDTPINLNSPEQLSWVIYGRKVLNKTDWATQIDPYMGDKEFNHLLSTGTQRLYRTTAVQCRTCSGTGYIRKTKKNGQPFAKPSKCPECHTEGYLFNPTDKLAGFKFKPPSAKWASANGFSTSKNNLQLLEAVAKSKGMDTAVDFLSKVKRLSAVDTYLSSFVDGIKNYTKQDGMLHVSLLQHRTATGRLSGANPNMQNMPRGGTFPVKKVFVSRWDGGKILEADFAQLEFR
;
A
#
# COMPACT_ATOMS: atom_id res chain seq x y z
N MET A 1 -17.16 26.54 -25.59
CA MET A 1 -17.74 25.17 -25.70
C MET A 1 -17.39 24.36 -24.47
N LYS A 2 -18.24 23.43 -24.06
CA LYS A 2 -17.85 22.42 -23.07
C LYS A 2 -17.02 21.35 -23.77
N LEU A 3 -15.94 20.90 -23.15
CA LEU A 3 -15.01 19.95 -23.74
C LEU A 3 -14.86 18.74 -22.82
N THR A 4 -15.39 17.60 -23.22
CA THR A 4 -15.10 16.32 -22.55
C THR A 4 -13.78 15.81 -23.08
N LEU A 5 -12.90 15.40 -22.17
CA LEU A 5 -11.53 15.01 -22.48
C LEU A 5 -11.14 13.77 -21.67
N ASP A 6 -10.36 12.90 -22.30
CA ASP A 6 -9.73 11.74 -21.67
C ASP A 6 -8.39 11.45 -22.34
N VAL A 7 -7.41 10.94 -21.58
CA VAL A 7 -6.07 10.66 -22.08
C VAL A 7 -5.67 9.21 -21.85
N GLU A 8 -4.99 8.64 -22.84
CA GLU A 8 -4.36 7.33 -22.75
C GLU A 8 -2.83 7.46 -22.74
N ASN A 9 -2.16 6.68 -21.92
CA ASN A 9 -0.71 6.72 -21.77
C ASN A 9 -0.12 5.34 -21.51
N THR A 10 1.17 5.19 -21.78
CA THR A 10 1.94 4.02 -21.39
C THR A 10 2.23 4.02 -19.88
N THR A 11 2.59 2.87 -19.35
CA THR A 11 2.86 2.68 -17.93
C THR A 11 4.15 1.90 -17.74
N THR A 12 4.91 2.22 -16.69
CA THR A 12 6.17 1.54 -16.34
C THR A 12 6.05 0.81 -15.02
N GLU A 13 6.53 -0.43 -14.95
CA GLU A 13 6.67 -1.16 -13.71
C GLU A 13 8.07 -0.95 -13.12
N ARG A 14 8.16 -0.46 -11.88
CA ARG A 14 9.41 -0.29 -11.16
C ARG A 14 9.25 -0.76 -9.70
N ASN A 15 10.17 -1.59 -9.24
CA ASN A 15 10.14 -2.17 -7.89
C ASN A 15 8.82 -2.91 -7.55
N GLY A 16 8.23 -3.62 -8.53
CA GLY A 16 6.97 -4.32 -8.37
C GLY A 16 5.75 -3.40 -8.22
N LYS A 17 5.86 -2.13 -8.65
CA LYS A 17 4.78 -1.15 -8.64
C LYS A 17 4.62 -0.53 -10.01
N LEU A 18 3.37 -0.38 -10.41
CA LEU A 18 3.00 0.29 -11.65
C LEU A 18 3.01 1.82 -11.43
N HIS A 19 3.76 2.52 -12.27
CA HIS A 19 3.85 3.97 -12.30
C HIS A 19 3.10 4.48 -13.53
N LEU A 20 2.09 5.31 -13.30
CA LEU A 20 1.15 5.78 -14.33
C LEU A 20 1.40 7.25 -14.72
N ASP A 21 2.31 7.91 -14.05
CA ASP A 21 2.52 9.35 -14.20
C ASP A 21 3.57 9.68 -15.30
N PRO A 22 3.55 10.90 -15.84
CA PRO A 22 4.45 11.33 -16.93
C PRO A 22 5.91 11.56 -16.48
N PHE A 23 6.24 11.39 -15.19
CA PHE A 23 7.59 11.61 -14.67
C PHE A 23 8.48 10.36 -14.74
N GLU A 24 7.95 9.21 -15.16
CA GLU A 24 8.75 8.06 -15.55
C GLU A 24 9.23 8.24 -16.99
N ALA A 25 10.54 8.06 -17.21
CA ALA A 25 11.15 8.34 -18.52
C ALA A 25 10.60 7.47 -19.67
N ASP A 26 10.10 6.28 -19.34
CA ASP A 26 9.56 5.33 -20.31
C ASP A 26 8.04 5.49 -20.52
N ASN A 27 7.39 6.40 -19.80
CA ASN A 27 5.99 6.70 -19.99
C ASN A 27 5.79 7.79 -21.03
N SER A 28 4.81 7.62 -21.89
CA SER A 28 4.44 8.55 -22.96
C SER A 28 2.93 8.72 -23.07
N LEU A 29 2.50 9.90 -23.51
CA LEU A 29 1.12 10.17 -23.88
C LEU A 29 0.81 9.43 -25.18
N THR A 30 -0.06 8.43 -25.13
CA THR A 30 -0.43 7.61 -26.29
C THR A 30 -1.47 8.31 -27.13
N MET A 31 -2.55 8.79 -26.52
CA MET A 31 -3.68 9.39 -27.23
C MET A 31 -4.41 10.42 -26.39
N VAL A 32 -4.96 11.43 -27.03
CA VAL A 32 -5.92 12.38 -26.43
C VAL A 32 -7.26 12.24 -27.17
N GLY A 33 -8.31 11.95 -26.42
CA GLY A 33 -9.68 11.97 -26.89
C GLY A 33 -10.41 13.25 -26.51
N ILE A 34 -11.19 13.78 -27.44
CA ILE A 34 -11.95 15.01 -27.27
C ILE A 34 -13.37 14.82 -27.79
N LEU A 35 -14.36 15.25 -26.99
CA LEU A 35 -15.76 15.29 -27.37
C LEU A 35 -16.34 16.67 -26.98
N THR A 36 -16.89 17.40 -27.94
CA THR A 36 -17.53 18.70 -27.70
C THR A 36 -19.00 18.54 -27.30
N ASP A 37 -19.57 19.58 -26.70
CA ASP A 37 -21.01 19.69 -26.41
C ASP A 37 -21.90 19.71 -27.65
N GLN A 38 -21.32 19.83 -28.85
CA GLN A 38 -22.01 19.71 -30.14
C GLN A 38 -21.91 18.33 -30.75
N GLY A 39 -21.30 17.35 -30.04
CA GLY A 39 -21.14 15.99 -30.51
C GLY A 39 -19.96 15.79 -31.49
N HIS A 40 -19.07 16.77 -31.62
CA HIS A 40 -17.88 16.60 -32.44
C HIS A 40 -16.81 15.88 -31.65
N GLU A 41 -16.42 14.69 -32.12
CA GLU A 41 -15.44 13.80 -31.50
C GLU A 41 -14.18 13.71 -32.33
N GLN A 42 -13.02 13.69 -31.66
CA GLN A 42 -11.71 13.49 -32.30
C GLN A 42 -10.75 12.73 -31.39
N HIS A 43 -9.91 11.91 -32.00
CA HIS A 43 -8.82 11.18 -31.36
C HIS A 43 -7.49 11.61 -31.95
N PHE A 44 -6.53 11.93 -31.08
CA PHE A 44 -5.21 12.42 -31.47
C PHE A 44 -4.15 11.47 -30.95
N PRO A 45 -3.61 10.55 -31.78
CA PRO A 45 -2.50 9.69 -31.40
C PRO A 45 -1.19 10.49 -31.38
N PHE A 46 -0.47 10.42 -30.24
CA PHE A 46 0.85 11.05 -30.05
C PHE A 46 1.98 10.02 -30.07
N ASP A 47 1.83 8.92 -29.35
CA ASP A 47 2.80 7.80 -29.35
C ASP A 47 2.05 6.47 -29.46
N HIS A 48 1.70 6.09 -30.69
CA HIS A 48 0.98 4.86 -30.97
C HIS A 48 1.73 4.01 -32.02
N ALA A 49 1.76 2.68 -31.84
CA ALA A 49 2.55 1.79 -32.70
C ALA A 49 2.02 1.75 -34.16
N ASP A 50 0.67 1.74 -34.34
CA ASP A 50 0.05 1.59 -35.68
C ASP A 50 -0.09 2.91 -36.43
N VAL A 51 -0.19 4.03 -35.71
CA VAL A 51 -0.53 5.33 -36.32
C VAL A 51 0.47 6.40 -35.85
N PRO A 52 1.26 6.98 -36.78
CA PRO A 52 2.20 8.02 -36.41
C PRO A 52 1.48 9.33 -36.04
N SER A 53 2.05 10.06 -35.09
CA SER A 53 1.60 11.40 -34.76
C SER A 53 1.74 12.34 -35.96
N GLN A 54 0.78 13.23 -36.15
CA GLN A 54 0.87 14.28 -37.18
C GLN A 54 1.38 15.60 -36.58
N PRO A 55 2.12 16.39 -37.34
CA PRO A 55 2.72 17.62 -36.83
C PRO A 55 1.73 18.67 -36.29
N ASP A 56 0.49 18.66 -36.79
CA ASP A 56 -0.57 19.59 -36.41
C ASP A 56 -1.41 19.14 -35.19
N TYR A 57 -1.23 17.91 -34.70
CA TYR A 57 -2.03 17.41 -33.59
C TYR A 57 -1.88 18.21 -32.32
N HIS A 58 -0.66 18.64 -32.01
CA HIS A 58 -0.44 19.48 -30.82
C HIS A 58 -1.19 20.83 -30.94
N GLU A 59 -1.10 21.50 -32.09
CA GLU A 59 -1.81 22.77 -32.32
C GLU A 59 -3.32 22.61 -32.29
N ARG A 60 -3.84 21.51 -32.84
CA ARG A 60 -5.27 21.23 -32.86
C ARG A 60 -5.82 20.93 -31.47
N VAL A 61 -5.16 20.10 -30.68
CA VAL A 61 -5.55 19.85 -29.29
C VAL A 61 -5.49 21.14 -28.49
N GLN A 62 -4.40 21.94 -28.62
CA GLN A 62 -4.29 23.22 -27.95
C GLN A 62 -5.41 24.18 -28.35
N TRP A 63 -5.80 24.22 -29.63
CA TRP A 63 -6.93 25.01 -30.09
C TRP A 63 -8.23 24.63 -29.38
N TYR A 64 -8.53 23.33 -29.21
CA TYR A 64 -9.71 22.89 -28.46
C TYR A 64 -9.64 23.32 -26.99
N LEU A 65 -8.48 23.22 -26.36
CA LEU A 65 -8.26 23.64 -24.98
C LEU A 65 -8.46 25.16 -24.84
N ASP A 66 -7.98 25.95 -25.78
CA ASP A 66 -8.13 27.43 -25.79
C ASP A 66 -9.60 27.87 -25.98
N GLN A 67 -10.40 27.08 -26.70
CA GLN A 67 -11.81 27.33 -26.90
C GLN A 67 -12.72 26.78 -25.78
N ALA A 68 -12.18 25.95 -24.89
CA ALA A 68 -12.93 25.33 -23.83
C ALA A 68 -13.30 26.34 -22.73
N THR A 69 -14.61 26.48 -22.49
CA THR A 69 -15.09 27.24 -21.32
C THR A 69 -15.02 26.42 -20.04
N ILE A 70 -15.02 25.09 -20.16
CA ILE A 70 -14.84 24.13 -19.10
C ILE A 70 -14.36 22.79 -19.68
N ILE A 71 -13.43 22.15 -19.03
CA ILE A 71 -13.09 20.73 -19.30
C ILE A 71 -13.92 19.84 -18.39
N ILE A 72 -14.48 18.78 -18.96
CA ILE A 72 -15.17 17.70 -18.27
C ILE A 72 -14.28 16.46 -18.39
N ALA A 73 -13.94 15.82 -17.27
CA ALA A 73 -13.17 14.59 -17.26
C ALA A 73 -13.56 13.71 -16.06
N HIS A 74 -13.15 12.46 -16.06
CA HIS A 74 -13.35 11.56 -14.91
C HIS A 74 -12.01 11.29 -14.22
N ASN A 75 -11.79 11.87 -13.03
CA ASN A 75 -10.49 11.98 -12.35
C ASN A 75 -9.54 12.98 -13.06
N ALA A 76 -10.07 14.15 -13.35
CA ALA A 76 -9.47 15.21 -14.16
C ALA A 76 -8.03 15.62 -13.77
N ALA A 77 -7.64 15.42 -12.51
CA ALA A 77 -6.26 15.67 -12.07
C ALA A 77 -5.23 14.86 -12.87
N TYR A 78 -5.61 13.67 -13.29
CA TYR A 78 -4.76 12.77 -14.08
C TYR A 78 -4.57 13.31 -15.51
N ASP A 79 -5.67 13.62 -16.17
CA ASP A 79 -5.64 14.14 -17.55
C ASP A 79 -4.91 15.48 -17.64
N LEU A 80 -5.17 16.37 -16.72
CA LEU A 80 -4.49 17.66 -16.63
C LEU A 80 -2.98 17.51 -16.48
N LEU A 81 -2.54 16.57 -15.65
CA LEU A 81 -1.12 16.32 -15.44
C LEU A 81 -0.44 15.86 -16.74
N TRP A 82 -1.06 14.92 -17.44
CA TRP A 82 -0.54 14.44 -18.73
C TRP A 82 -0.52 15.52 -19.79
N LEU A 83 -1.57 16.33 -19.87
CA LEU A 83 -1.60 17.47 -20.79
C LEU A 83 -0.47 18.46 -20.50
N TRP A 84 -0.30 18.89 -19.24
CA TRP A 84 0.72 19.88 -18.89
C TRP A 84 2.14 19.36 -19.14
N GLU A 85 2.44 18.11 -18.81
CA GLU A 85 3.76 17.51 -19.02
C GLU A 85 4.02 17.19 -20.51
N SER A 86 2.97 17.06 -21.30
CA SER A 86 3.08 16.96 -22.78
C SER A 86 3.13 18.31 -23.49
N GLY A 87 3.23 19.43 -22.75
CA GLY A 87 3.42 20.78 -23.28
C GLY A 87 2.15 21.56 -23.57
N PHE A 88 0.96 20.99 -23.29
CA PHE A 88 -0.30 21.71 -23.42
C PHE A 88 -0.51 22.71 -22.29
N LYS A 89 -1.30 23.74 -22.56
CA LYS A 89 -1.63 24.80 -21.62
C LYS A 89 -3.13 24.82 -21.40
N TYR A 90 -3.54 24.72 -20.14
CA TYR A 90 -4.91 24.93 -19.73
C TYR A 90 -4.96 25.38 -18.26
N ASP A 91 -5.59 26.52 -18.01
CA ASP A 91 -5.79 27.09 -16.67
C ASP A 91 -7.27 27.43 -16.43
N GLY A 92 -8.16 26.91 -17.29
CA GLY A 92 -9.60 27.11 -17.21
C GLY A 92 -10.30 26.24 -16.16
N PRO A 93 -11.63 26.42 -16.02
CA PRO A 93 -12.46 25.62 -15.12
C PRO A 93 -12.49 24.14 -15.52
N VAL A 94 -12.63 23.26 -14.52
CA VAL A 94 -12.77 21.83 -14.69
C VAL A 94 -14.01 21.33 -13.95
N PHE A 95 -14.70 20.38 -14.53
CA PHE A 95 -15.71 19.56 -13.86
C PHE A 95 -15.28 18.11 -13.87
N ASP A 96 -14.82 17.64 -12.71
CA ASP A 96 -14.43 16.25 -12.48
C ASP A 96 -15.67 15.46 -12.07
N THR A 97 -16.11 14.53 -12.93
CA THR A 97 -17.32 13.72 -12.69
C THR A 97 -17.14 12.75 -11.52
N MET A 98 -15.92 12.25 -11.24
CA MET A 98 -15.62 11.45 -10.05
C MET A 98 -15.82 12.28 -8.77
N LEU A 99 -15.35 13.50 -8.73
CA LEU A 99 -15.52 14.39 -7.58
C LEU A 99 -16.94 14.93 -7.44
N GLY A 100 -17.65 15.16 -8.56
CA GLY A 100 -19.08 15.46 -8.55
C GLY A 100 -19.89 14.36 -7.87
N GLU A 101 -19.66 13.12 -8.27
CA GLU A 101 -20.28 11.95 -7.66
C GLU A 101 -19.91 11.80 -6.18
N TYR A 102 -18.62 11.96 -5.84
CA TYR A 102 -18.17 11.92 -4.44
C TYR A 102 -18.93 12.92 -3.54
N VAL A 103 -19.17 14.12 -4.01
CA VAL A 103 -19.93 15.12 -3.24
C VAL A 103 -21.40 14.72 -3.11
N LEU A 104 -22.03 14.22 -4.17
CA LEU A 104 -23.41 13.73 -4.14
C LEU A 104 -23.61 12.55 -3.21
N GLN A 105 -22.62 11.66 -3.07
CA GLN A 105 -22.68 10.53 -2.14
C GLN A 105 -22.70 10.94 -0.67
N ARG A 106 -22.32 12.14 -0.30
CA ARG A 106 -22.36 12.63 1.09
C ARG A 106 -21.74 11.66 2.10
N GLY A 107 -20.62 11.00 1.71
CA GLY A 107 -19.85 10.08 2.55
C GLY A 107 -20.31 8.62 2.55
N GLN A 108 -21.21 8.20 1.68
CA GLN A 108 -21.70 6.81 1.57
C GLN A 108 -20.65 5.83 1.05
N LYS A 109 -19.58 6.33 0.39
CA LYS A 109 -18.43 5.52 -0.08
C LYS A 109 -18.77 4.44 -1.11
N GLU A 110 -19.73 4.70 -1.98
CA GLU A 110 -19.94 3.85 -3.15
C GLU A 110 -18.74 3.96 -4.12
N PRO A 111 -18.49 2.93 -4.96
CA PRO A 111 -17.42 2.99 -5.94
C PRO A 111 -17.55 4.19 -6.88
N LEU A 112 -16.41 4.84 -7.16
CA LEU A 112 -16.35 6.07 -7.94
C LEU A 112 -15.72 5.88 -9.33
N SER A 113 -15.34 4.66 -9.74
CA SER A 113 -14.86 4.42 -11.10
C SER A 113 -15.92 4.78 -12.13
N LEU A 114 -15.51 5.20 -13.32
CA LEU A 114 -16.43 5.53 -14.41
C LEU A 114 -17.40 4.39 -14.71
N GLU A 115 -16.89 3.15 -14.74
CA GLU A 115 -17.69 1.93 -14.91
C GLU A 115 -18.79 1.78 -13.85
N ALA A 116 -18.44 1.97 -12.56
CA ALA A 116 -19.40 1.87 -11.46
C ALA A 116 -20.43 3.01 -11.48
N CYS A 117 -20.00 4.22 -11.85
CA CYS A 117 -20.91 5.35 -12.03
C CYS A 117 -21.83 5.12 -13.22
N ALA A 118 -21.30 4.64 -14.34
CA ALA A 118 -22.08 4.33 -15.53
C ALA A 118 -23.16 3.28 -15.25
N GLU A 119 -22.83 2.22 -14.51
CA GLU A 119 -23.80 1.22 -14.09
C GLU A 119 -24.89 1.83 -13.19
N ARG A 120 -24.51 2.66 -12.20
CA ARG A 120 -25.43 3.31 -11.26
C ARG A 120 -26.41 4.26 -11.95
N TYR A 121 -25.94 4.99 -12.95
CA TYR A 121 -26.74 5.96 -13.70
C TYR A 121 -27.38 5.40 -14.97
N GLU A 122 -27.23 4.09 -15.21
CA GLU A 122 -27.75 3.38 -16.39
C GLU A 122 -27.31 4.06 -17.71
N LEU A 123 -25.99 4.36 -17.80
CA LEU A 123 -25.43 4.99 -18.99
C LEU A 123 -25.09 3.93 -20.06
N ASP A 124 -25.14 4.35 -21.33
CA ASP A 124 -24.75 3.52 -22.46
C ASP A 124 -23.22 3.36 -22.50
N THR A 125 -22.70 2.34 -21.79
CA THR A 125 -21.28 2.02 -21.82
C THR A 125 -21.04 0.64 -22.41
N LYS A 126 -20.00 0.52 -23.21
CA LYS A 126 -19.50 -0.78 -23.64
C LYS A 126 -18.76 -1.46 -22.48
N LYS A 127 -18.86 -2.80 -22.43
CA LYS A 127 -18.11 -3.61 -21.46
C LYS A 127 -16.61 -3.50 -21.74
N GLN A 128 -15.86 -3.06 -20.75
CA GLN A 128 -14.42 -2.80 -20.80
C GLN A 128 -13.53 -4.06 -20.83
N ASP A 129 -14.04 -5.24 -21.07
CA ASP A 129 -13.27 -6.49 -20.94
C ASP A 129 -12.14 -6.62 -21.97
N THR A 130 -12.24 -5.95 -23.11
CA THR A 130 -11.27 -6.04 -24.21
C THR A 130 -9.89 -5.52 -23.83
N LEU A 131 -9.77 -4.31 -23.25
CA LEU A 131 -8.49 -3.74 -22.86
C LEU A 131 -7.85 -4.50 -21.70
N LYS A 132 -8.63 -5.00 -20.74
CA LYS A 132 -8.14 -5.83 -19.64
C LYS A 132 -7.42 -7.09 -20.13
N GLU A 133 -7.85 -7.65 -21.27
CA GLU A 133 -7.18 -8.81 -21.88
C GLU A 133 -5.83 -8.45 -22.49
N TYR A 134 -5.71 -7.27 -23.13
CA TYR A 134 -4.44 -6.77 -23.64
C TYR A 134 -3.42 -6.53 -22.51
N PHE A 135 -3.84 -5.86 -21.45
CA PHE A 135 -2.98 -5.63 -20.28
C PHE A 135 -2.53 -6.94 -19.61
N LYS A 136 -3.42 -7.94 -19.51
CA LYS A 136 -3.04 -9.28 -18.99
C LYS A 136 -2.00 -9.99 -19.86
N LYS A 137 -1.97 -9.70 -21.16
CA LYS A 137 -0.99 -10.22 -22.12
C LYS A 137 0.31 -9.40 -22.14
N GLY A 138 0.39 -8.32 -21.34
CA GLY A 138 1.57 -7.44 -21.25
C GLY A 138 1.65 -6.36 -22.32
N TYR A 139 0.57 -6.09 -23.04
CA TYR A 139 0.51 -4.97 -23.98
C TYR A 139 0.40 -3.65 -23.22
N SER A 140 1.07 -2.61 -23.71
CA SER A 140 0.82 -1.22 -23.30
C SER A 140 -0.31 -0.61 -24.14
N THR A 141 -0.83 0.54 -23.73
CA THR A 141 -1.82 1.29 -24.53
C THR A 141 -1.29 1.62 -25.93
N ARG A 142 0.01 1.82 -26.06
CA ARG A 142 0.70 2.06 -27.34
C ARG A 142 0.55 0.90 -28.34
N ASP A 143 0.50 -0.34 -27.83
CA ASP A 143 0.52 -1.58 -28.63
C ASP A 143 -0.86 -2.17 -28.88
N ILE A 144 -1.91 -1.57 -28.32
CA ILE A 144 -3.31 -1.98 -28.56
C ILE A 144 -3.70 -1.51 -29.97
N PRO A 145 -4.40 -2.33 -30.78
CA PRO A 145 -4.84 -1.91 -32.12
C PRO A 145 -5.57 -0.57 -32.08
N TYR A 146 -5.18 0.34 -32.97
CA TYR A 146 -5.67 1.73 -32.97
C TYR A 146 -7.18 1.85 -32.91
N ASN A 147 -7.90 1.07 -33.73
CA ASN A 147 -9.36 1.12 -33.77
C ASN A 147 -10.00 0.68 -32.44
N GLU A 148 -9.42 -0.32 -31.79
CA GLU A 148 -9.92 -0.81 -30.49
C GLU A 148 -9.66 0.21 -29.37
N LEU A 149 -8.51 0.87 -29.40
CA LEU A 149 -8.20 1.95 -28.45
C LEU A 149 -9.11 3.16 -28.69
N CYS A 150 -9.39 3.52 -29.94
CA CYS A 150 -10.35 4.57 -30.27
C CYS A 150 -11.76 4.24 -29.82
N GLU A 151 -12.24 3.00 -30.03
CA GLU A 151 -13.56 2.56 -29.55
C GLU A 151 -13.68 2.64 -28.03
N TYR A 152 -12.61 2.26 -27.33
CA TYR A 152 -12.56 2.36 -25.88
C TYR A 152 -12.62 3.82 -25.41
N LEU A 153 -11.74 4.66 -25.93
CA LEU A 153 -11.65 6.09 -25.60
C LEU A 153 -12.96 6.83 -25.93
N SER A 154 -13.58 6.51 -27.07
CA SER A 154 -14.92 7.02 -27.43
C SER A 154 -15.98 6.66 -26.38
N ALA A 155 -16.00 5.41 -25.93
CA ALA A 155 -16.95 4.96 -24.91
C ALA A 155 -16.75 5.72 -23.59
N ASP A 156 -15.51 5.96 -23.18
CA ASP A 156 -15.19 6.68 -21.94
C ASP A 156 -15.55 8.18 -22.06
N LEU A 157 -15.31 8.81 -23.20
CA LEU A 157 -15.74 10.19 -23.48
C LEU A 157 -17.25 10.34 -23.38
N HIS A 158 -18.00 9.47 -24.05
CA HIS A 158 -19.47 9.54 -24.05
C HIS A 158 -20.05 9.24 -22.66
N ALA A 159 -19.51 8.23 -21.96
CA ALA A 159 -19.93 7.94 -20.59
C ALA A 159 -19.64 9.12 -19.64
N THR A 160 -18.46 9.75 -19.75
CA THR A 160 -18.09 10.91 -18.94
C THR A 160 -19.00 12.11 -19.22
N GLN A 161 -19.34 12.37 -20.49
CA GLN A 161 -20.25 13.43 -20.86
C GLN A 161 -21.67 13.18 -20.33
N GLN A 162 -22.22 12.01 -20.54
CA GLN A 162 -23.54 11.63 -20.02
C GLN A 162 -23.61 11.68 -18.50
N LEU A 163 -22.54 11.18 -17.83
CA LEU A 163 -22.42 11.25 -16.38
C LEU A 163 -22.43 12.71 -15.91
N SER A 164 -21.65 13.56 -16.57
CA SER A 164 -21.61 15.00 -16.26
C SER A 164 -23.01 15.64 -16.30
N ASP A 165 -23.79 15.34 -17.35
CA ASP A 165 -25.14 15.89 -17.50
C ASP A 165 -26.08 15.39 -16.39
N LYS A 166 -26.02 14.12 -16.01
CA LYS A 166 -26.79 13.54 -14.89
C LYS A 166 -26.41 14.18 -13.56
N LEU A 167 -25.10 14.29 -13.28
CA LEU A 167 -24.61 14.87 -12.04
C LEU A 167 -24.97 16.36 -11.92
N MET A 168 -24.80 17.12 -12.99
CA MET A 168 -25.17 18.55 -13.02
C MET A 168 -26.66 18.76 -12.78
N HIS A 169 -27.52 17.91 -13.38
CA HIS A 169 -28.95 17.96 -13.14
C HIS A 169 -29.28 17.70 -11.66
N GLN A 170 -28.69 16.66 -11.04
CA GLN A 170 -28.91 16.35 -9.63
C GLN A 170 -28.38 17.44 -8.69
N LEU A 171 -27.19 17.95 -8.95
CA LEU A 171 -26.60 19.03 -8.15
C LEU A 171 -27.44 20.30 -8.17
N MET A 172 -28.04 20.64 -9.31
CA MET A 172 -28.93 21.80 -9.45
C MET A 172 -30.26 21.60 -8.75
N THR A 173 -30.77 20.37 -8.71
CA THR A 173 -32.08 20.07 -8.10
C THR A 173 -32.00 19.85 -6.59
N ASP A 174 -30.87 19.27 -6.09
CA ASP A 174 -30.75 18.90 -4.68
C ASP A 174 -30.53 20.09 -3.74
N SER A 175 -29.57 20.94 -4.02
CA SER A 175 -29.38 22.22 -3.32
C SER A 175 -28.25 23.08 -3.90
N SER A 176 -28.38 24.41 -3.82
CA SER A 176 -27.32 25.32 -4.26
C SER A 176 -26.00 25.14 -3.49
N SER A 177 -26.05 24.72 -2.21
CA SER A 177 -24.86 24.48 -1.39
C SER A 177 -24.00 23.31 -1.87
N LEU A 178 -24.59 22.31 -2.53
CA LEU A 178 -23.81 21.22 -3.13
C LEU A 178 -23.06 21.68 -4.38
N MET A 179 -23.66 22.54 -5.18
CA MET A 179 -22.99 23.13 -6.34
C MET A 179 -21.76 23.96 -5.94
N ASP A 180 -21.87 24.76 -4.88
CA ASP A 180 -20.75 25.51 -4.33
C ASP A 180 -19.64 24.58 -3.83
N THR A 181 -20.03 23.50 -3.16
CA THR A 181 -19.09 22.47 -2.68
C THR A 181 -18.37 21.79 -3.84
N VAL A 182 -19.07 21.40 -4.90
CA VAL A 182 -18.46 20.78 -6.08
C VAL A 182 -17.53 21.76 -6.78
N THR A 183 -17.94 23.02 -6.92
CA THR A 183 -17.11 24.07 -7.53
C THR A 183 -15.79 24.24 -6.76
N LEU A 184 -15.86 24.35 -5.44
CA LEU A 184 -14.66 24.43 -4.59
C LEU A 184 -13.82 23.15 -4.71
N THR A 185 -14.45 21.97 -4.70
CA THR A 185 -13.76 20.68 -4.83
C THR A 185 -12.97 20.59 -6.14
N ASN A 186 -13.55 21.04 -7.25
CA ASN A 186 -12.89 21.07 -8.55
C ASN A 186 -11.72 22.09 -8.61
N GLN A 187 -11.87 23.25 -8.01
CA GLN A 187 -10.77 24.22 -7.89
C GLN A 187 -9.60 23.66 -7.08
N VAL A 188 -9.92 22.97 -5.98
CA VAL A 188 -8.91 22.27 -5.17
C VAL A 188 -8.27 21.13 -5.96
N CYS A 189 -9.02 20.38 -6.79
CA CYS A 189 -8.49 19.34 -7.66
C CYS A 189 -7.36 19.87 -8.56
N VAL A 190 -7.60 20.97 -9.27
CA VAL A 190 -6.59 21.62 -10.13
C VAL A 190 -5.36 22.04 -9.31
N THR A 191 -5.59 22.60 -8.12
CA THR A 191 -4.50 23.00 -7.21
C THR A 191 -3.66 21.80 -6.77
N LEU A 192 -4.31 20.68 -6.40
CA LEU A 192 -3.62 19.46 -5.99
C LEU A 192 -2.86 18.80 -7.16
N ALA A 193 -3.40 18.85 -8.37
CA ALA A 193 -2.70 18.40 -9.57
C ALA A 193 -1.43 19.24 -9.82
N ARG A 194 -1.49 20.56 -9.62
CA ARG A 194 -0.29 21.44 -9.70
C ARG A 194 0.71 21.16 -8.58
N ILE A 195 0.26 20.86 -7.36
CA ILE A 195 1.15 20.43 -6.26
C ILE A 195 1.86 19.14 -6.63
N TYR A 196 1.10 18.15 -7.15
CA TYR A 196 1.67 16.89 -7.64
C TYR A 196 2.69 17.13 -8.74
N GLN A 197 2.35 17.92 -9.76
CA GLN A 197 3.23 18.30 -10.86
C GLN A 197 4.57 18.86 -10.38
N ARG A 198 4.53 19.75 -9.39
CA ARG A 198 5.73 20.41 -8.86
C ARG A 198 6.60 19.47 -8.02
N GLY A 199 6.01 18.57 -7.27
CA GLY A 199 6.72 17.65 -6.39
C GLY A 199 7.61 18.32 -5.33
N PHE A 200 8.35 17.48 -4.61
CA PHE A 200 9.32 17.87 -3.58
C PHE A 200 10.71 17.38 -3.97
N LYS A 201 11.73 18.22 -3.83
CA LYS A 201 13.12 17.77 -4.00
C LYS A 201 13.55 16.95 -2.80
N VAL A 202 14.09 15.76 -3.07
CA VAL A 202 14.61 14.83 -2.06
C VAL A 202 16.13 14.77 -2.15
N ASP A 203 16.80 14.93 -1.01
CA ASP A 203 18.21 14.64 -0.85
C ASP A 203 18.38 13.14 -0.58
N MET A 204 18.78 12.40 -1.62
CA MET A 204 18.92 10.95 -1.56
C MET A 204 20.08 10.50 -0.69
N ASP A 205 21.13 11.29 -0.54
CA ASP A 205 22.25 10.97 0.35
C ASP A 205 21.85 11.08 1.81
N VAL A 206 21.11 12.15 2.15
CA VAL A 206 20.52 12.29 3.49
C VAL A 206 19.52 11.17 3.76
N LEU A 207 18.71 10.77 2.79
CA LEU A 207 17.76 9.66 2.95
C LEU A 207 18.47 8.33 3.20
N GLU A 208 19.56 8.05 2.49
CA GLU A 208 20.34 6.81 2.67
C GLU A 208 21.06 6.80 4.03
N ASN A 209 21.60 7.92 4.47
CA ASN A 209 22.19 8.05 5.80
C ASN A 209 21.17 7.79 6.92
N VAL A 210 19.95 8.36 6.77
CA VAL A 210 18.84 8.10 7.70
C VAL A 210 18.45 6.62 7.68
N ARG A 211 18.40 6.00 6.51
CA ARG A 211 18.11 4.57 6.37
C ARG A 211 19.12 3.71 7.14
N GLN A 212 20.41 3.96 6.94
CA GLN A 212 21.48 3.21 7.59
C GLN A 212 21.44 3.35 9.11
N GLU A 213 21.26 4.57 9.63
CA GLU A 213 21.13 4.83 11.07
C GLU A 213 20.01 4.00 11.70
N PHE A 214 18.84 3.95 11.06
CA PHE A 214 17.69 3.22 11.61
C PHE A 214 17.75 1.71 11.37
N GLU A 215 18.42 1.24 10.33
CA GLU A 215 18.72 -0.19 10.18
C GLU A 215 19.70 -0.70 11.24
N GLU A 216 20.71 0.08 11.57
CA GLU A 216 21.62 -0.23 12.68
C GLU A 216 20.87 -0.26 14.03
N GLU A 217 20.02 0.75 14.30
CA GLU A 217 19.17 0.74 15.50
C GLU A 217 18.26 -0.49 15.53
N LYS A 218 17.65 -0.86 14.40
CA LYS A 218 16.81 -2.06 14.27
C LYS A 218 17.58 -3.32 14.65
N CYS A 219 18.78 -3.50 14.12
CA CYS A 219 19.65 -4.64 14.46
C CYS A 219 19.96 -4.68 15.96
N GLN A 220 20.36 -3.57 16.55
CA GLN A 220 20.64 -3.48 17.98
C GLN A 220 19.43 -3.79 18.85
N LEU A 221 18.23 -3.33 18.44
CA LEU A 221 16.98 -3.64 19.12
C LEU A 221 16.65 -5.11 19.06
N ILE A 222 16.80 -5.76 17.89
CA ILE A 222 16.57 -7.19 17.70
C ILE A 222 17.50 -7.99 18.59
N ASP A 223 18.80 -7.70 18.58
CA ASP A 223 19.78 -8.41 19.39
C ASP A 223 19.47 -8.26 20.90
N SER A 224 19.16 -7.07 21.34
CA SER A 224 18.78 -6.81 22.73
C SER A 224 17.49 -7.53 23.12
N LEU A 225 16.49 -7.55 22.23
CA LEU A 225 15.23 -8.27 22.46
C LEU A 225 15.43 -9.77 22.50
N GLN A 226 16.31 -10.34 21.68
CA GLN A 226 16.65 -11.76 21.70
C GLN A 226 17.31 -12.19 23.04
N VAL A 227 18.08 -11.32 23.67
CA VAL A 227 18.60 -11.55 25.03
C VAL A 227 17.45 -11.70 26.03
N HIS A 228 16.44 -10.85 25.97
CA HIS A 228 15.24 -10.96 26.82
C HIS A 228 14.42 -12.21 26.52
N VAL A 229 14.25 -12.56 25.23
CA VAL A 229 13.53 -13.77 24.81
C VAL A 229 14.25 -14.99 25.37
N ARG A 230 15.57 -15.11 25.21
CA ARG A 230 16.35 -16.24 25.75
C ARG A 230 16.20 -16.39 27.26
N ARG A 231 16.11 -15.27 27.98
CA ARG A 231 15.95 -15.29 29.44
C ARG A 231 14.59 -15.88 29.86
N VAL A 232 13.51 -15.59 29.13
CA VAL A 232 12.14 -16.01 29.51
C VAL A 232 11.59 -17.21 28.74
N MET A 233 12.17 -17.52 27.57
CA MET A 233 11.72 -18.58 26.68
C MET A 233 12.80 -19.65 26.40
N GLY A 234 14.03 -19.49 26.95
CA GLY A 234 15.17 -20.35 26.60
C GLY A 234 15.62 -20.14 25.15
N ASP A 235 16.20 -21.15 24.53
CA ASP A 235 16.66 -21.11 23.13
C ASP A 235 15.51 -21.26 22.11
N THR A 236 14.31 -20.91 22.49
CA THR A 236 13.15 -20.97 21.60
C THR A 236 13.24 -19.82 20.59
N PRO A 237 13.29 -20.08 19.28
CA PRO A 237 13.32 -19.02 18.29
C PRO A 237 11.97 -18.30 18.25
N ILE A 238 12.02 -16.99 18.29
CA ILE A 238 10.84 -16.11 18.28
C ILE A 238 11.01 -15.06 17.18
N ASN A 239 10.04 -15.02 16.28
CA ASN A 239 9.88 -13.90 15.35
C ASN A 239 9.13 -12.77 16.05
N LEU A 240 9.85 -11.70 16.38
CA LEU A 240 9.30 -10.53 17.09
C LEU A 240 8.32 -9.70 16.24
N ASN A 241 8.35 -9.88 14.92
CA ASN A 241 7.40 -9.24 13.99
C ASN A 241 6.09 -10.03 13.86
N SER A 242 6.04 -11.26 14.39
CA SER A 242 4.80 -12.03 14.46
C SER A 242 3.99 -11.66 15.71
N PRO A 243 2.80 -11.08 15.59
CA PRO A 243 1.95 -10.77 16.73
C PRO A 243 1.62 -11.99 17.59
N GLU A 244 1.50 -13.16 16.98
CA GLU A 244 1.23 -14.42 17.65
C GLU A 244 2.43 -14.85 18.51
N GLN A 245 3.64 -14.89 17.92
CA GLN A 245 4.84 -15.28 18.66
C GLN A 245 5.21 -14.28 19.74
N LEU A 246 5.02 -12.98 19.48
CA LEU A 246 5.15 -11.94 20.49
C LEU A 246 4.16 -12.13 21.63
N SER A 247 2.92 -12.56 21.33
CA SER A 247 1.92 -12.94 22.33
C SER A 247 2.41 -14.07 23.23
N TRP A 248 3.14 -15.05 22.69
CA TRP A 248 3.70 -16.14 23.49
C TRP A 248 4.74 -15.64 24.50
N VAL A 249 5.64 -14.76 24.06
CA VAL A 249 6.64 -14.15 24.95
C VAL A 249 5.97 -13.34 26.07
N ILE A 250 4.97 -12.56 25.76
CA ILE A 250 4.30 -11.68 26.71
C ILE A 250 3.42 -12.46 27.68
N TYR A 251 2.57 -13.36 27.18
CA TYR A 251 1.53 -14.01 27.96
C TYR A 251 1.84 -15.46 28.36
N GLY A 252 2.93 -16.05 27.86
CA GLY A 252 3.36 -17.40 28.24
C GLY A 252 2.51 -18.52 27.63
N ARG A 253 2.24 -18.46 26.33
CA ARG A 253 1.46 -19.50 25.61
C ARG A 253 2.31 -20.77 25.41
N LYS A 254 1.67 -21.96 25.45
CA LYS A 254 2.27 -23.21 25.02
C LYS A 254 2.40 -23.30 23.51
N VAL A 255 3.47 -23.90 23.03
CA VAL A 255 3.56 -24.42 21.66
C VAL A 255 2.71 -25.68 21.58
N LEU A 256 1.62 -25.65 20.82
CA LEU A 256 0.68 -26.74 20.69
C LEU A 256 0.98 -27.66 19.50
N ASN A 257 1.58 -27.09 18.44
CA ASN A 257 1.84 -27.80 17.20
C ASN A 257 3.24 -27.44 16.67
N LYS A 258 4.04 -28.47 16.42
CA LYS A 258 5.41 -28.32 15.90
C LYS A 258 5.44 -27.80 14.48
N THR A 259 4.53 -28.28 13.62
CA THR A 259 4.48 -27.85 12.22
C THR A 259 4.20 -26.37 12.13
N ASP A 260 3.20 -25.87 12.86
CA ASP A 260 2.89 -24.45 12.91
C ASP A 260 4.05 -23.63 13.47
N TRP A 261 4.74 -24.18 14.47
CA TRP A 261 5.93 -23.55 15.04
C TRP A 261 7.06 -23.47 14.02
N ALA A 262 7.36 -24.57 13.34
CA ALA A 262 8.44 -24.64 12.37
C ALA A 262 8.22 -23.75 11.14
N THR A 263 6.98 -23.58 10.71
CA THR A 263 6.64 -22.70 9.57
C THR A 263 6.65 -21.21 9.92
N GLN A 264 6.62 -20.86 11.21
CA GLN A 264 6.60 -19.48 11.69
C GLN A 264 7.99 -18.96 12.07
N ILE A 265 9.03 -19.78 11.93
CA ILE A 265 10.41 -19.40 12.28
C ILE A 265 11.01 -18.57 11.16
N ASP A 266 11.33 -17.35 11.54
CA ASP A 266 12.22 -16.38 10.91
C ASP A 266 12.08 -16.15 9.40
N PRO A 267 11.42 -15.09 8.98
CA PRO A 267 11.38 -14.66 7.58
C PRO A 267 12.76 -14.23 7.02
N TYR A 268 13.76 -14.05 7.88
CA TYR A 268 15.14 -13.72 7.48
C TYR A 268 16.01 -14.95 7.22
N MET A 269 15.53 -16.15 7.58
CA MET A 269 16.26 -17.39 7.33
C MET A 269 15.90 -17.89 5.93
N GLY A 270 16.85 -17.89 5.02
CA GLY A 270 16.66 -18.44 3.67
C GLY A 270 16.24 -19.89 3.72
N ASP A 271 15.43 -20.34 2.73
CA ASP A 271 14.91 -21.72 2.65
C ASP A 271 15.99 -22.80 2.80
N LYS A 272 17.19 -22.57 2.27
CA LYS A 272 18.32 -23.50 2.40
C LYS A 272 18.83 -23.60 3.83
N GLU A 273 18.93 -22.49 4.51
CA GLU A 273 19.40 -22.39 5.89
C GLU A 273 18.36 -22.95 6.86
N PHE A 274 17.09 -22.66 6.61
CA PHE A 274 15.96 -23.24 7.34
C PHE A 274 15.90 -24.77 7.19
N ASN A 275 15.99 -25.30 5.98
CA ASN A 275 16.00 -26.72 5.71
C ASN A 275 17.25 -27.42 6.29
N HIS A 276 18.41 -26.77 6.29
CA HIS A 276 19.60 -27.27 6.94
C HIS A 276 19.42 -27.31 8.45
N LEU A 277 18.85 -26.30 9.07
CA LEU A 277 18.53 -26.30 10.50
C LEU A 277 17.46 -27.33 10.86
N LEU A 278 16.45 -27.55 10.02
CA LEU A 278 15.49 -28.64 10.23
C LEU A 278 16.13 -30.01 10.13
N SER A 279 17.04 -30.22 9.18
CA SER A 279 17.66 -31.52 8.96
C SER A 279 18.76 -31.87 9.98
N THR A 280 19.54 -30.86 10.40
CA THR A 280 20.72 -31.06 11.27
C THR A 280 20.58 -30.44 12.65
N GLY A 281 19.73 -29.44 12.81
CA GLY A 281 19.60 -28.58 13.96
C GLY A 281 18.22 -28.55 14.63
N THR A 282 17.32 -29.49 14.27
CA THR A 282 15.96 -29.51 14.88
C THR A 282 16.04 -29.63 16.40
N GLN A 283 17.02 -30.33 16.94
CA GLN A 283 17.29 -30.34 18.37
C GLN A 283 17.71 -29.00 18.91
N ARG A 284 18.34 -28.17 18.11
CA ARG A 284 18.79 -26.82 18.47
C ARG A 284 17.63 -25.82 18.50
N LEU A 285 16.72 -25.92 17.55
CA LEU A 285 15.52 -25.06 17.48
C LEU A 285 14.49 -25.42 18.57
N TYR A 286 14.40 -26.68 18.93
CA TYR A 286 13.40 -27.19 19.88
C TYR A 286 14.00 -27.79 21.15
N ARG A 287 15.23 -27.38 21.51
CA ARG A 287 16.00 -27.96 22.64
C ARG A 287 15.21 -28.05 23.94
N THR A 288 14.29 -27.12 24.19
CA THR A 288 13.50 -27.07 25.41
C THR A 288 12.07 -27.57 25.26
N THR A 289 11.57 -27.83 24.04
CA THR A 289 10.16 -28.10 23.79
C THR A 289 9.89 -29.35 22.96
N ALA A 290 10.90 -29.88 22.27
CA ALA A 290 10.73 -31.07 21.42
C ALA A 290 11.83 -32.09 21.62
N VAL A 291 11.44 -33.38 21.69
CA VAL A 291 12.34 -34.53 21.75
C VAL A 291 12.06 -35.40 20.54
N GLN A 292 13.12 -35.89 19.88
CA GLN A 292 12.98 -36.80 18.76
C GLN A 292 12.19 -38.04 19.18
N CYS A 293 11.17 -38.41 18.42
CA CYS A 293 10.35 -39.58 18.69
C CYS A 293 11.19 -40.83 18.55
N ARG A 294 11.36 -41.59 19.66
CA ARG A 294 12.16 -42.79 19.68
C ARG A 294 11.52 -43.96 18.90
N THR A 295 10.18 -44.00 18.85
CA THR A 295 9.43 -45.08 18.18
C THR A 295 9.61 -45.08 16.66
N CYS A 296 9.79 -43.93 16.06
CA CYS A 296 10.03 -43.79 14.61
C CYS A 296 11.41 -43.20 14.28
N SER A 297 12.24 -42.97 15.27
CA SER A 297 13.57 -42.36 15.11
C SER A 297 13.54 -41.04 14.30
N GLY A 298 12.50 -40.24 14.51
CA GLY A 298 12.35 -38.93 13.84
C GLY A 298 11.69 -38.97 12.45
N THR A 299 11.39 -40.19 11.90
CA THR A 299 10.83 -40.32 10.54
C THR A 299 9.33 -39.97 10.44
N GLY A 300 8.60 -40.01 11.55
CA GLY A 300 7.13 -39.86 11.58
C GLY A 300 6.36 -41.13 11.15
N TYR A 301 7.03 -42.12 10.66
CA TYR A 301 6.44 -43.36 10.13
C TYR A 301 7.11 -44.59 10.66
N ILE A 302 6.35 -45.69 10.78
CA ILE A 302 6.87 -47.03 11.15
C ILE A 302 6.46 -48.06 10.09
N ARG A 303 7.36 -48.99 9.77
CA ARG A 303 7.02 -50.13 8.93
C ARG A 303 6.56 -51.29 9.80
N LYS A 304 5.29 -51.64 9.67
CA LYS A 304 4.72 -52.83 10.29
C LYS A 304 4.97 -54.06 9.41
N THR A 305 5.15 -55.22 10.04
CA THR A 305 5.29 -56.49 9.35
C THR A 305 3.98 -57.28 9.37
N LYS A 306 3.71 -57.98 8.29
CA LYS A 306 2.58 -58.91 8.16
C LYS A 306 2.86 -60.17 9.01
N LYS A 307 1.82 -60.97 9.28
CA LYS A 307 1.97 -62.27 9.99
C LYS A 307 2.95 -63.23 9.32
N ASN A 308 3.20 -63.07 8.03
CA ASN A 308 4.18 -63.86 7.26
C ASN A 308 5.60 -63.28 7.26
N GLY A 309 5.90 -62.30 8.10
CA GLY A 309 7.23 -61.67 8.22
C GLY A 309 7.56 -60.61 7.17
N GLN A 310 6.73 -60.41 6.14
CA GLN A 310 6.99 -59.41 5.11
C GLN A 310 6.49 -58.03 5.56
N PRO A 311 7.24 -56.96 5.25
CA PRO A 311 6.78 -55.59 5.58
C PRO A 311 5.57 -55.18 4.72
N PHE A 312 4.70 -54.33 5.26
CA PHE A 312 3.65 -53.69 4.47
C PHE A 312 4.27 -52.75 3.43
N ALA A 313 3.68 -52.69 2.24
CA ALA A 313 4.16 -51.84 1.15
C ALA A 313 4.18 -50.34 1.51
N LYS A 314 3.20 -49.89 2.28
CA LYS A 314 3.14 -48.50 2.76
C LYS A 314 3.46 -48.46 4.26
N PRO A 315 4.33 -47.52 4.70
CA PRO A 315 4.56 -47.31 6.12
C PRO A 315 3.29 -46.73 6.81
N SER A 316 3.10 -47.08 8.07
CA SER A 316 2.02 -46.58 8.90
C SER A 316 2.46 -45.32 9.65
N LYS A 317 1.55 -44.43 9.94
CA LYS A 317 1.81 -43.28 10.80
C LYS A 317 2.32 -43.76 12.17
N CYS A 318 3.32 -43.10 12.72
CA CYS A 318 3.79 -43.39 14.06
C CYS A 318 2.68 -43.13 15.09
N PRO A 319 2.40 -44.10 15.98
CA PRO A 319 1.31 -43.94 16.97
C PRO A 319 1.62 -42.91 18.06
N GLU A 320 2.90 -42.60 18.29
CA GLU A 320 3.32 -41.65 19.32
C GLU A 320 3.39 -40.21 18.82
N CYS A 321 3.99 -39.99 17.66
CA CYS A 321 4.20 -38.62 17.14
C CYS A 321 3.27 -38.27 15.98
N HIS A 322 2.39 -39.18 15.55
CA HIS A 322 1.36 -38.93 14.51
C HIS A 322 1.89 -38.43 13.16
N THR A 323 3.11 -38.65 12.78
CA THR A 323 3.84 -38.18 11.60
C THR A 323 4.83 -37.04 11.85
N GLU A 324 4.81 -36.46 13.04
CA GLU A 324 5.63 -35.32 13.39
C GLU A 324 7.15 -35.64 13.47
N GLY A 325 7.52 -36.89 13.80
CA GLY A 325 8.90 -37.25 14.06
C GLY A 325 9.45 -36.82 15.43
N TYR A 326 8.75 -35.93 16.10
CA TYR A 326 9.12 -35.37 17.40
C TYR A 326 7.93 -35.38 18.36
N LEU A 327 8.23 -35.44 19.65
CA LEU A 327 7.28 -35.32 20.74
C LEU A 327 7.53 -34.00 21.45
N PHE A 328 6.49 -33.21 21.57
CA PHE A 328 6.50 -32.04 22.43
C PHE A 328 6.17 -32.47 23.85
N ASN A 329 7.04 -32.14 24.81
CA ASN A 329 6.71 -32.38 26.20
C ASN A 329 5.49 -31.49 26.58
N PRO A 330 4.33 -32.09 26.92
CA PRO A 330 3.14 -31.31 27.27
C PRO A 330 3.31 -30.48 28.56
N THR A 331 4.36 -30.79 29.36
CA THR A 331 4.71 -29.99 30.53
C THR A 331 5.59 -28.80 30.23
N ASP A 332 6.26 -28.79 29.07
CA ASP A 332 7.10 -27.68 28.63
C ASP A 332 6.23 -26.48 28.27
N LYS A 333 6.10 -25.60 29.21
CA LYS A 333 5.43 -24.31 29.00
C LYS A 333 6.49 -23.31 28.61
N LEU A 334 6.23 -22.59 27.52
CA LEU A 334 6.94 -21.37 27.27
C LEU A 334 6.68 -20.45 28.46
N ALA A 335 7.77 -20.09 29.17
CA ALA A 335 7.61 -19.35 30.42
C ALA A 335 7.07 -17.94 30.16
N GLY A 336 7.67 -17.21 29.20
CA GLY A 336 7.31 -15.84 28.90
C GLY A 336 7.34 -14.94 30.13
N PHE A 337 6.85 -13.72 29.96
CA PHE A 337 6.65 -12.77 31.07
C PHE A 337 5.40 -13.05 31.90
N LYS A 338 4.52 -13.91 31.43
CA LYS A 338 3.28 -14.35 32.10
C LYS A 338 2.32 -13.21 32.46
N PHE A 339 2.23 -12.18 31.64
CA PHE A 339 1.23 -11.16 31.83
C PHE A 339 -0.17 -11.76 31.74
N LYS A 340 -1.08 -11.26 32.53
CA LYS A 340 -2.52 -11.54 32.39
C LYS A 340 -3.14 -10.47 31.52
N PRO A 341 -3.90 -10.86 30.45
CA PRO A 341 -4.62 -9.86 29.66
C PRO A 341 -5.67 -9.17 30.57
N PRO A 342 -5.78 -7.83 30.51
CA PRO A 342 -6.73 -7.10 31.36
C PRO A 342 -8.19 -7.43 31.11
N SER A 343 -8.51 -7.93 29.90
CA SER A 343 -9.87 -8.26 29.48
C SER A 343 -9.88 -9.46 28.53
N ALA A 344 -10.94 -10.26 28.60
CA ALA A 344 -11.19 -11.34 27.64
C ALA A 344 -11.32 -10.84 26.18
N LYS A 345 -11.69 -9.57 25.97
CA LYS A 345 -11.74 -8.92 24.65
C LYS A 345 -10.38 -8.85 23.94
N TRP A 346 -9.26 -9.05 24.63
CA TRP A 346 -7.92 -9.09 24.06
C TRP A 346 -7.60 -10.44 23.40
N ALA A 347 -8.44 -11.47 23.63
CA ALA A 347 -8.25 -12.76 23.00
C ALA A 347 -8.48 -12.67 21.48
N SER A 348 -7.61 -13.30 20.71
CA SER A 348 -7.71 -13.53 19.28
C SER A 348 -7.58 -15.02 18.98
N ALA A 349 -7.82 -15.44 17.74
CA ALA A 349 -7.67 -16.83 17.32
C ALA A 349 -6.29 -17.41 17.66
N ASN A 350 -5.24 -16.57 17.57
CA ASN A 350 -3.83 -16.99 17.67
C ASN A 350 -3.14 -16.52 18.97
N GLY A 351 -3.85 -16.01 19.94
CA GLY A 351 -3.28 -15.52 21.19
C GLY A 351 -3.96 -14.28 21.72
N PHE A 352 -3.23 -13.45 22.46
CA PHE A 352 -3.75 -12.19 22.96
C PHE A 352 -3.15 -11.01 22.20
N SER A 353 -3.91 -9.95 22.06
CA SER A 353 -3.54 -8.77 21.30
C SER A 353 -2.24 -8.13 21.81
N THR A 354 -1.34 -7.85 20.86
CA THR A 354 -0.08 -7.13 21.06
C THR A 354 -0.09 -5.74 20.39
N SER A 355 -1.28 -5.15 20.23
CA SER A 355 -1.42 -3.82 19.65
C SER A 355 -0.70 -2.76 20.47
N LYS A 356 -0.30 -1.65 19.82
CA LYS A 356 0.43 -0.54 20.44
C LYS A 356 -0.20 -0.07 21.75
N ASN A 357 -1.52 0.11 21.79
CA ASN A 357 -2.24 0.55 22.98
C ASN A 357 -2.15 -0.50 24.11
N ASN A 358 -2.29 -1.78 23.75
CA ASN A 358 -2.20 -2.87 24.69
C ASN A 358 -0.80 -3.01 25.27
N LEU A 359 0.24 -2.86 24.46
CA LEU A 359 1.64 -2.85 24.94
C LEU A 359 1.92 -1.68 25.89
N GLN A 360 1.32 -0.49 25.66
CA GLN A 360 1.44 0.65 26.57
C GLN A 360 0.77 0.37 27.94
N LEU A 361 -0.40 -0.25 27.94
CA LEU A 361 -1.09 -0.64 29.18
C LEU A 361 -0.27 -1.68 29.95
N LEU A 362 0.27 -2.69 29.26
CA LEU A 362 1.12 -3.71 29.90
C LEU A 362 2.41 -3.13 30.47
N GLU A 363 3.02 -2.17 29.78
CA GLU A 363 4.21 -1.45 30.30
C GLU A 363 3.88 -0.67 31.57
N ALA A 364 2.74 0.02 31.61
CA ALA A 364 2.29 0.71 32.81
C ALA A 364 2.08 -0.26 34.00
N VAL A 365 1.47 -1.44 33.73
CA VAL A 365 1.31 -2.51 34.72
C VAL A 365 2.66 -3.05 35.18
N ALA A 366 3.62 -3.26 34.22
CA ALA A 366 4.96 -3.73 34.55
C ALA A 366 5.71 -2.72 35.47
N LYS A 367 5.62 -1.43 35.15
CA LYS A 367 6.19 -0.36 35.96
C LYS A 367 5.61 -0.34 37.40
N SER A 368 4.28 -0.45 37.52
CA SER A 368 3.63 -0.47 38.83
C SER A 368 4.00 -1.67 39.72
N LYS A 369 4.49 -2.77 39.08
CA LYS A 369 4.89 -4.01 39.75
C LYS A 369 6.42 -4.13 39.92
N GLY A 370 7.21 -3.15 39.50
CA GLY A 370 8.68 -3.20 39.56
C GLY A 370 9.28 -4.30 38.64
N MET A 371 8.65 -4.60 37.53
CA MET A 371 9.12 -5.63 36.57
C MET A 371 10.06 -5.03 35.53
N ASP A 372 11.24 -4.52 35.94
CA ASP A 372 12.11 -3.73 35.07
C ASP A 372 12.51 -4.42 33.76
N THR A 373 12.79 -5.72 33.81
CA THR A 373 13.11 -6.51 32.62
C THR A 373 11.93 -6.53 31.60
N ALA A 374 10.69 -6.62 32.08
CA ALA A 374 9.53 -6.59 31.23
C ALA A 374 9.24 -5.18 30.69
N VAL A 375 9.50 -4.15 31.48
CA VAL A 375 9.40 -2.75 31.05
C VAL A 375 10.38 -2.48 29.89
N ASP A 376 11.64 -2.88 30.04
CA ASP A 376 12.66 -2.73 29.02
C ASP A 376 12.29 -3.50 27.74
N PHE A 377 11.86 -4.76 27.88
CA PHE A 377 11.38 -5.55 26.75
C PHE A 377 10.21 -4.88 26.00
N LEU A 378 9.13 -4.50 26.71
CA LEU A 378 7.95 -3.88 26.10
C LEU A 378 8.25 -2.53 25.45
N SER A 379 9.14 -1.74 26.04
CA SER A 379 9.62 -0.48 25.48
C SER A 379 10.37 -0.71 24.17
N LYS A 380 11.30 -1.68 24.13
CA LYS A 380 12.07 -2.03 22.94
C LYS A 380 11.21 -2.62 21.83
N VAL A 381 10.23 -3.46 22.16
CA VAL A 381 9.24 -3.98 21.16
C VAL A 381 8.47 -2.83 20.51
N LYS A 382 8.00 -1.86 21.29
CA LYS A 382 7.32 -0.68 20.73
C LYS A 382 8.25 0.15 19.84
N ARG A 383 9.51 0.32 20.26
CA ARG A 383 10.50 1.05 19.47
C ARG A 383 10.82 0.30 18.16
N LEU A 384 11.02 -1.02 18.22
CA LEU A 384 11.25 -1.85 17.03
C LEU A 384 10.10 -1.71 16.03
N SER A 385 8.85 -1.84 16.48
CA SER A 385 7.69 -1.66 15.62
C SER A 385 7.60 -0.27 15.01
N ALA A 386 7.99 0.77 15.76
CA ALA A 386 8.04 2.14 15.26
C ALA A 386 9.15 2.33 14.22
N VAL A 387 10.32 1.75 14.42
CA VAL A 387 11.45 1.78 13.47
C VAL A 387 11.10 1.01 12.20
N ASP A 388 10.51 -0.18 12.31
CA ASP A 388 10.06 -0.95 11.14
C ASP A 388 9.04 -0.19 10.29
N THR A 389 8.04 0.43 10.94
CA THR A 389 7.06 1.27 10.24
C THR A 389 7.73 2.47 9.59
N TYR A 390 8.70 3.08 10.26
CA TYR A 390 9.43 4.23 9.75
C TYR A 390 10.24 3.87 8.50
N LEU A 391 11.03 2.80 8.56
CA LEU A 391 11.82 2.33 7.44
C LEU A 391 10.92 1.95 6.24
N SER A 392 9.94 1.08 6.45
CA SER A 392 9.10 0.55 5.37
C SER A 392 8.13 1.58 4.78
N SER A 393 7.50 2.41 5.61
CA SER A 393 6.46 3.32 5.13
C SER A 393 7.00 4.66 4.65
N PHE A 394 8.05 5.18 5.30
CA PHE A 394 8.58 6.50 4.96
C PHE A 394 9.89 6.43 4.20
N VAL A 395 10.90 5.74 4.68
CA VAL A 395 12.21 5.72 4.01
C VAL A 395 12.11 4.98 2.67
N ASP A 396 11.63 3.73 2.68
CA ASP A 396 11.44 2.95 1.47
C ASP A 396 10.34 3.54 0.58
N GLY A 397 9.28 4.09 1.18
CA GLY A 397 8.24 4.81 0.47
C GLY A 397 8.79 5.99 -0.32
N ILE A 398 9.56 6.87 0.32
CA ILE A 398 10.21 8.01 -0.36
C ILE A 398 11.15 7.50 -1.44
N LYS A 399 12.04 6.55 -1.13
CA LYS A 399 13.01 5.99 -2.07
C LYS A 399 12.36 5.41 -3.32
N ASN A 400 11.27 4.64 -3.15
CA ASN A 400 10.60 3.94 -4.25
C ASN A 400 9.80 4.87 -5.16
N TYR A 401 9.31 6.00 -4.66
CA TYR A 401 8.50 6.94 -5.44
C TYR A 401 9.28 8.18 -5.89
N THR A 402 10.49 8.43 -5.37
CA THR A 402 11.35 9.49 -5.89
C THR A 402 11.80 9.14 -7.31
N LYS A 403 11.65 10.10 -8.23
CA LYS A 403 11.99 9.95 -9.64
C LYS A 403 13.50 10.11 -9.86
N GLN A 404 13.96 9.83 -11.08
CA GLN A 404 15.41 9.90 -11.44
C GLN A 404 16.01 11.30 -11.27
N ASP A 405 15.21 12.34 -11.42
CA ASP A 405 15.61 13.74 -11.21
C ASP A 405 15.68 14.16 -9.72
N GLY A 406 15.37 13.21 -8.82
CA GLY A 406 15.31 13.41 -7.37
C GLY A 406 14.04 14.12 -6.90
N MET A 407 13.00 14.16 -7.71
CA MET A 407 11.71 14.73 -7.31
C MET A 407 10.76 13.64 -6.80
N LEU A 408 10.03 13.95 -5.74
CA LEU A 408 8.96 13.13 -5.18
C LEU A 408 7.61 13.80 -5.44
N HIS A 409 6.77 13.14 -6.21
CA HIS A 409 5.41 13.59 -6.52
C HIS A 409 4.42 12.88 -5.59
N VAL A 410 3.75 13.64 -4.72
CA VAL A 410 2.88 13.11 -3.67
C VAL A 410 1.42 13.25 -4.05
N SER A 411 0.70 12.14 -4.14
CA SER A 411 -0.74 12.15 -4.42
C SER A 411 -1.53 12.58 -3.18
N LEU A 412 -2.33 13.63 -3.33
CA LEU A 412 -3.29 14.10 -2.36
C LEU A 412 -4.71 13.89 -2.90
N LEU A 413 -5.43 12.92 -2.33
CA LEU A 413 -6.70 12.42 -2.84
C LEU A 413 -7.87 13.00 -2.03
N GLN A 414 -8.85 13.60 -2.72
CA GLN A 414 -10.02 14.22 -2.10
C GLN A 414 -11.15 13.23 -1.79
N HIS A 415 -11.27 12.18 -2.57
CA HIS A 415 -12.39 11.24 -2.56
C HIS A 415 -12.24 10.04 -1.59
N ARG A 416 -11.11 9.94 -0.86
CA ARG A 416 -10.81 8.78 0.01
C ARG A 416 -11.45 8.83 1.39
N THR A 417 -11.82 10.00 1.87
CA THR A 417 -12.35 10.18 3.23
C THR A 417 -13.82 10.59 3.19
N ALA A 418 -14.64 10.11 4.13
CA ALA A 418 -16.04 10.54 4.24
C ALA A 418 -16.20 11.97 4.79
N THR A 419 -15.13 12.56 5.32
CA THR A 419 -15.14 13.85 6.03
C THR A 419 -14.64 15.01 5.19
N GLY A 420 -14.31 14.82 3.90
CA GLY A 420 -13.72 15.84 3.04
C GLY A 420 -12.24 16.15 3.32
N ARG A 421 -11.57 15.42 4.26
CA ARG A 421 -10.13 15.57 4.46
C ARG A 421 -9.38 14.94 3.28
N LEU A 422 -8.21 15.49 2.96
CA LEU A 422 -7.31 14.89 1.98
C LEU A 422 -6.70 13.60 2.54
N SER A 423 -6.42 12.65 1.66
CA SER A 423 -5.68 11.42 1.97
C SER A 423 -4.42 11.34 1.13
N GLY A 424 -3.27 11.17 1.76
CA GLY A 424 -2.00 11.01 1.05
C GLY A 424 -1.80 9.57 0.56
N ALA A 425 -1.21 9.44 -0.63
CA ALA A 425 -0.80 8.15 -1.20
C ALA A 425 0.50 8.30 -2.01
N ASN A 426 1.22 7.21 -2.16
CA ASN A 426 2.35 7.03 -3.07
C ASN A 426 3.51 8.03 -2.93
N PRO A 427 4.12 8.18 -1.74
CA PRO A 427 3.82 7.62 -0.44
C PRO A 427 2.85 8.49 0.37
N ASN A 428 2.28 7.95 1.48
CA ASN A 428 1.43 8.74 2.36
C ASN A 428 2.28 9.66 3.25
N MET A 429 2.48 10.91 2.80
CA MET A 429 3.28 11.91 3.49
C MET A 429 2.53 12.64 4.62
N GLN A 430 1.18 12.53 4.70
CA GLN A 430 0.40 13.19 5.73
C GLN A 430 0.60 12.58 7.12
N ASN A 431 1.03 11.31 7.19
CA ASN A 431 1.28 10.60 8.44
C ASN A 431 2.76 10.62 8.87
N MET A 432 3.58 11.52 8.32
CA MET A 432 4.98 11.63 8.72
C MET A 432 5.12 11.85 10.22
N PRO A 433 6.03 11.12 10.87
CA PRO A 433 6.28 11.30 12.29
C PRO A 433 6.77 12.73 12.59
N ARG A 434 6.41 13.23 13.76
CA ARG A 434 6.91 14.54 14.23
C ARG A 434 8.43 14.48 14.37
N GLY A 435 9.12 15.54 13.90
CA GLY A 435 10.58 15.62 13.93
C GLY A 435 11.12 15.56 15.35
N GLY A 436 12.17 14.87 15.61
CA GLY A 436 12.79 14.63 16.92
C GLY A 436 13.04 13.14 17.15
N THR A 437 12.04 12.29 16.93
CA THR A 437 12.19 10.83 17.06
C THR A 437 12.57 10.18 15.72
N PHE A 438 12.11 10.76 14.62
CA PHE A 438 12.33 10.28 13.25
C PHE A 438 12.54 11.47 12.31
N PRO A 439 13.78 11.75 11.90
CA PRO A 439 14.14 12.98 11.20
C PRO A 439 13.87 12.95 9.67
N VAL A 440 12.89 12.17 9.19
CA VAL A 440 12.62 12.02 7.75
C VAL A 440 12.33 13.34 7.04
N LYS A 441 11.78 14.33 7.72
CA LYS A 441 11.54 15.66 7.12
C LYS A 441 12.81 16.35 6.63
N LYS A 442 13.98 15.99 7.18
CA LYS A 442 15.28 16.57 6.76
C LYS A 442 15.69 16.19 5.34
N VAL A 443 15.10 15.14 4.77
CA VAL A 443 15.40 14.72 3.39
C VAL A 443 14.81 15.66 2.34
N PHE A 444 13.83 16.49 2.72
CA PHE A 444 13.22 17.45 1.81
C PHE A 444 14.04 18.73 1.81
N VAL A 445 14.48 19.12 0.63
CA VAL A 445 15.31 20.29 0.42
C VAL A 445 14.68 21.22 -0.61
N SER A 446 15.08 22.50 -0.59
CA SER A 446 14.70 23.44 -1.65
C SER A 446 15.32 22.99 -2.98
N ARG A 447 14.54 23.10 -4.08
CA ARG A 447 15.07 22.89 -5.44
C ARG A 447 15.93 24.05 -5.94
N TRP A 448 15.93 25.17 -5.25
CA TRP A 448 16.70 26.36 -5.55
C TRP A 448 17.90 26.47 -4.62
N ASP A 449 19.06 26.81 -5.15
CA ASP A 449 20.26 27.04 -4.37
C ASP A 449 20.04 28.13 -3.33
N GLY A 450 20.44 27.85 -2.09
CA GLY A 450 20.21 28.74 -0.95
C GLY A 450 18.76 28.92 -0.54
N GLY A 451 17.83 28.25 -1.20
CA GLY A 451 16.41 28.28 -0.87
C GLY A 451 16.10 27.57 0.44
N LYS A 452 14.91 27.84 0.97
CA LYS A 452 14.41 27.27 2.23
C LYS A 452 13.03 26.65 2.00
N ILE A 453 12.71 25.64 2.82
CA ILE A 453 11.33 25.14 2.96
C ILE A 453 10.67 25.87 4.12
N LEU A 454 9.50 26.42 3.88
CA LEU A 454 8.65 27.04 4.89
C LEU A 454 7.56 26.05 5.29
N GLU A 455 7.44 25.78 6.60
CA GLU A 455 6.32 25.03 7.17
C GLU A 455 5.42 26.00 7.93
N ALA A 456 4.14 26.04 7.57
CA ALA A 456 3.12 26.87 8.21
C ALA A 456 1.88 26.04 8.48
N ASP A 457 1.30 26.16 9.67
CA ASP A 457 0.10 25.45 10.09
C ASP A 457 -0.82 26.38 10.87
N PHE A 458 -2.14 26.19 10.72
CA PHE A 458 -3.12 26.95 11.47
C PHE A 458 -3.22 26.42 12.90
N ALA A 459 -3.10 27.29 13.89
CA ALA A 459 -3.31 26.93 15.28
C ALA A 459 -4.81 26.70 15.54
N GLN A 460 -5.18 25.45 15.86
CA GLN A 460 -6.54 25.08 16.31
C GLN A 460 -7.66 25.49 15.34
N LEU A 461 -7.47 25.30 14.03
CA LEU A 461 -8.46 25.67 13.00
C LEU A 461 -9.86 25.06 13.28
N GLU A 462 -9.91 23.86 13.86
CA GLU A 462 -11.15 23.12 14.16
C GLU A 462 -11.99 23.79 15.27
N PHE A 463 -11.41 24.71 16.05
CA PHE A 463 -12.10 25.46 17.11
C PHE A 463 -12.41 26.90 16.73
N ARG A 464 -12.11 27.32 15.54
CA ARG A 464 -12.37 28.66 14.99
C ARG A 464 -13.44 28.64 13.91
#